data_dfac5d2b1c9b3dd9bc32d68538c5170d
#
_entry.id   dfac5d2b1c9b3dd9bc32d68538c5170d
#
_cell.length_a   1.000
_cell.length_b   1.000
_cell.length_c   1.000
_cell.angle_alpha   90.00
_cell.angle_beta   90.00
_cell.angle_gamma   90.00
#
_symmetry.space_group_name_H-M   'P 1'
#
loop_
_entity.id
_entity.type
_entity.pdbx_description
1 polymer ?
#
loop_
_entity_poly.entity_id
_entity_poly.type
_entity_poly.pdbx_seq_one_letter_code
_entity_poly.pdbx_strand_id
1 'polypeptide(L)'
;MARKSTYNILMYSHDTYGLGHIRRTLAIASHLRDPNVNTIILTGSPIVGRFSFPQQIDFVRVPGMIKMTNEEYLPLSIKINTRHALKIRQTIITSTAKAFQPRLFIVDKAPLGLKREIIPTLQWLKRCHPDTHTI
;
A
#
# COMPACT_ATOMS: atom_id res chain seq x y z
N MET A 1 3.07 20.81 24.86
CA MET A 1 3.00 21.35 23.49
C MET A 1 2.02 20.56 22.65
N ALA A 2 1.03 21.21 22.11
CA ALA A 2 0.10 20.54 21.22
C ALA A 2 0.79 20.16 19.91
N ARG A 3 0.69 18.89 19.50
CA ARG A 3 1.15 18.48 18.17
C ARG A 3 0.22 19.08 17.12
N LYS A 4 0.80 19.64 16.07
CA LYS A 4 0.02 20.04 14.91
C LYS A 4 -0.64 18.79 14.32
N SER A 5 -1.89 18.93 13.95
CA SER A 5 -2.61 17.90 13.22
C SER A 5 -1.86 17.58 11.91
N THR A 6 -1.59 16.32 11.65
CA THR A 6 -0.94 15.85 10.42
C THR A 6 -1.97 15.27 9.46
N TYR A 7 -1.66 15.33 8.17
CA TYR A 7 -2.47 14.73 7.12
C TYR A 7 -1.80 13.44 6.66
N ASN A 8 -2.45 12.31 6.89
CA ASN A 8 -1.87 11.00 6.58
C ASN A 8 -2.37 10.49 5.24
N ILE A 9 -1.43 10.14 4.37
CA ILE A 9 -1.70 9.55 3.05
C ILE A 9 -1.21 8.12 3.05
N LEU A 10 -2.10 7.18 2.73
CA LEU A 10 -1.74 5.79 2.50
C LEU A 10 -1.79 5.53 1.00
N MET A 11 -0.75 4.91 0.47
CA MET A 11 -0.67 4.56 -0.95
C MET A 11 -0.46 3.06 -1.09
N TYR A 12 -1.19 2.47 -2.05
CA TYR A 12 -1.04 1.06 -2.42
C TYR A 12 -0.39 0.99 -3.80
N SER A 13 0.77 0.33 -3.87
CA SER A 13 1.50 0.09 -5.11
C SER A 13 1.24 -1.33 -5.60
N HIS A 14 0.69 -1.48 -6.81
CA HIS A 14 0.34 -2.77 -7.39
C HIS A 14 1.58 -3.45 -7.99
N ASP A 15 2.49 -3.89 -7.14
CA ASP A 15 3.77 -4.45 -7.57
C ASP A 15 3.68 -5.97 -7.74
N THR A 16 3.52 -6.42 -8.98
CA THR A 16 3.57 -7.85 -9.32
C THR A 16 4.80 -8.18 -10.14
N TYR A 17 5.39 -7.19 -10.81
CA TYR A 17 6.55 -7.38 -11.67
C TYR A 17 7.14 -6.03 -12.06
N GLY A 18 8.47 -5.92 -12.04
CA GLY A 18 9.17 -4.71 -12.46
C GLY A 18 9.14 -3.58 -11.44
N LEU A 19 9.57 -2.39 -11.86
CA LEU A 19 9.78 -1.23 -10.99
C LEU A 19 8.83 -0.07 -11.28
N GLY A 20 7.99 -0.19 -12.33
CA GLY A 20 7.18 0.94 -12.80
C GLY A 20 6.20 1.44 -11.76
N HIS A 21 5.53 0.53 -11.05
CA HIS A 21 4.52 0.92 -10.06
C HIS A 21 5.13 1.62 -8.84
N ILE A 22 6.19 1.05 -8.26
CA ILE A 22 6.80 1.67 -7.08
C ILE A 22 7.45 3.02 -7.42
N ARG A 23 8.07 3.15 -8.57
CA ARG A 23 8.65 4.42 -9.02
C ARG A 23 7.58 5.49 -9.19
N ARG A 24 6.46 5.14 -9.84
CA ARG A 24 5.34 6.06 -10.02
C ARG A 24 4.73 6.46 -8.68
N THR A 25 4.51 5.50 -7.80
CA THR A 25 3.95 5.74 -6.47
C THR A 25 4.85 6.67 -5.67
N LEU A 26 6.15 6.42 -5.67
CA LEU A 26 7.12 7.27 -4.97
C LEU A 26 7.18 8.68 -5.57
N ALA A 27 7.10 8.79 -6.90
CA ALA A 27 7.06 10.09 -7.56
C ALA A 27 5.83 10.90 -7.15
N ILE A 28 4.66 10.27 -7.11
CA ILE A 28 3.43 10.93 -6.66
C ILE A 28 3.56 11.37 -5.19
N ALA A 29 4.03 10.47 -4.33
CA ALA A 29 4.24 10.78 -2.91
C ALA A 29 5.19 11.95 -2.73
N SER A 30 6.26 12.01 -3.51
CA SER A 30 7.24 13.09 -3.46
C SER A 30 6.64 14.44 -3.85
N HIS A 31 5.71 14.46 -4.79
CA HIS A 31 4.99 15.69 -5.19
C HIS A 31 3.96 16.13 -4.15
N LEU A 32 3.49 15.23 -3.31
CA LEU A 32 2.52 15.55 -2.26
C LEU A 32 3.18 15.91 -0.92
N ARG A 33 4.51 16.03 -0.90
CA ARG A 33 5.23 16.33 0.34
C ARG A 33 4.91 17.71 0.86
N ASP A 34 4.68 17.76 2.15
CA ASP A 34 4.44 18.99 2.91
C ASP A 34 4.83 18.71 4.36
N PRO A 35 5.28 19.71 5.15
CA PRO A 35 5.66 19.48 6.54
C PRO A 35 4.60 18.84 7.42
N ASN A 36 3.33 18.95 7.04
CA ASN A 36 2.21 18.37 7.80
C ASN A 36 1.68 17.08 7.18
N VAL A 37 2.33 16.52 6.15
CA VAL A 37 1.89 15.33 5.44
C VAL A 37 2.82 14.17 5.73
N ASN A 38 2.27 13.05 6.18
CA ASN A 38 2.97 11.79 6.33
C ASN A 38 2.41 10.78 5.32
N THR A 39 3.27 10.07 4.63
CA THR A 39 2.88 9.08 3.64
C THR A 39 3.49 7.72 3.95
N ILE A 40 2.65 6.68 3.94
CA ILE A 40 3.10 5.29 3.97
C ILE A 40 2.73 4.64 2.64
N ILE A 41 3.70 3.98 2.02
CA ILE A 41 3.52 3.23 0.78
C ILE A 41 3.48 1.74 1.11
N LEU A 42 2.37 1.10 0.79
CA LEU A 42 2.23 -0.36 0.85
C LEU A 42 2.72 -0.94 -0.48
N THR A 43 3.69 -1.82 -0.44
CA THR A 43 4.32 -2.35 -1.64
C THR A 43 4.76 -3.81 -1.47
N GLY A 44 4.66 -4.58 -2.55
CA GLY A 44 5.23 -5.93 -2.62
C GLY A 44 6.58 -5.95 -3.31
N SER A 45 7.15 -4.81 -3.65
CA SER A 45 8.43 -4.75 -4.36
C SER A 45 9.56 -5.34 -3.53
N PRO A 46 10.31 -6.33 -4.05
CA PRO A 46 11.41 -6.94 -3.32
C PRO A 46 12.62 -6.02 -3.17
N ILE A 47 12.64 -4.91 -3.89
CA ILE A 47 13.75 -3.98 -3.88
C ILE A 47 13.39 -2.61 -3.34
N VAL A 48 12.24 -2.48 -2.67
CA VAL A 48 11.78 -1.17 -2.16
C VAL A 48 12.82 -0.49 -1.28
N GLY A 49 13.59 -1.24 -0.50
CA GLY A 49 14.64 -0.70 0.36
C GLY A 49 15.83 -0.09 -0.38
N ARG A 50 15.93 -0.28 -1.70
CA ARG A 50 16.98 0.33 -2.51
C ARG A 50 16.63 1.73 -2.99
N PHE A 51 15.37 2.14 -2.85
CA PHE A 51 14.98 3.50 -3.19
C PHE A 51 15.30 4.45 -2.05
N SER A 52 15.69 5.67 -2.41
CA SER A 52 15.86 6.74 -1.44
C SER A 52 14.48 7.35 -1.14
N PHE A 53 14.11 7.36 0.13
CA PHE A 53 12.83 7.94 0.56
C PHE A 53 13.06 9.32 1.17
N PRO A 54 12.38 10.36 0.67
CA PRO A 54 12.37 11.66 1.32
C PRO A 54 11.82 11.56 2.75
N GLN A 55 12.08 12.56 3.57
CA GLN A 55 11.50 12.63 4.90
C GLN A 55 9.96 12.60 4.82
N GLN A 56 9.33 11.98 5.81
CA GLN A 56 7.88 11.85 5.96
C GLN A 56 7.24 10.90 4.94
N ILE A 57 8.05 10.17 4.17
CA ILE A 57 7.58 9.07 3.32
C ILE A 57 8.29 7.80 3.78
N ASP A 58 7.50 6.80 4.15
CA ASP A 58 8.02 5.50 4.55
C ASP A 58 7.24 4.41 3.82
N PHE A 59 7.62 3.16 4.03
CA PHE A 59 6.96 2.05 3.36
C PHE A 59 6.72 0.89 4.30
N VAL A 60 5.70 0.10 3.97
CA VAL A 60 5.46 -1.21 4.57
C VAL A 60 5.48 -2.23 3.44
N ARG A 61 6.42 -3.17 3.51
CA ARG A 61 6.54 -4.21 2.49
C ARG A 61 5.69 -5.42 2.87
N VAL A 62 4.79 -5.81 1.96
CA VAL A 62 4.04 -7.07 2.05
C VAL A 62 4.76 -8.15 1.25
N PRO A 63 4.52 -9.44 1.53
CA PRO A 63 5.10 -10.51 0.72
C PRO A 63 4.79 -10.31 -0.76
N GLY A 64 5.82 -10.37 -1.60
CA GLY A 64 5.66 -10.15 -3.05
C GLY A 64 4.88 -11.27 -3.71
N MET A 65 4.14 -10.90 -4.77
CA MET A 65 3.43 -11.85 -5.63
C MET A 65 3.93 -11.72 -7.05
N ILE A 66 3.91 -12.80 -7.80
CA ILE A 66 4.26 -12.81 -9.21
C ILE A 66 3.08 -13.34 -10.02
N LYS A 67 2.77 -12.66 -11.14
CA LYS A 67 1.75 -13.10 -12.08
C LYS A 67 2.38 -14.06 -13.09
N MET A 68 1.83 -15.26 -13.17
CA MET A 68 2.28 -16.29 -14.11
C MET A 68 1.63 -16.11 -15.47
N THR A 69 2.15 -16.79 -16.50
CA THR A 69 1.64 -16.71 -17.87
C THR A 69 0.19 -17.18 -18.00
N ASN A 70 -0.29 -18.04 -17.09
CA ASN A 70 -1.68 -18.51 -17.05
C ASN A 70 -2.60 -17.60 -16.22
N GLU A 71 -2.20 -16.36 -15.96
CA GLU A 71 -2.95 -15.37 -15.18
C GLU A 71 -3.03 -15.68 -13.68
N GLU A 72 -2.42 -16.76 -13.20
CA GLU A 72 -2.37 -17.07 -11.78
C GLU A 72 -1.31 -16.25 -11.06
N TYR A 73 -1.57 -15.93 -9.79
CA TYR A 73 -0.61 -15.29 -8.91
C TYR A 73 -0.01 -16.31 -7.96
N LEU A 74 1.29 -16.25 -7.78
CA LEU A 74 2.02 -17.09 -6.83
C LEU A 74 2.87 -16.22 -5.91
N PRO A 75 3.13 -16.67 -4.67
CA PRO A 75 4.11 -15.99 -3.81
C PRO A 75 5.47 -15.94 -4.48
N LEU A 76 6.12 -14.78 -4.42
CA LEU A 76 7.43 -14.58 -5.07
C LEU A 76 8.53 -15.36 -4.37
N SER A 77 8.55 -15.40 -3.05
CA SER A 77 9.69 -15.93 -2.28
C SER A 77 9.32 -17.04 -1.32
N ILE A 78 8.19 -16.93 -0.64
CA ILE A 78 7.83 -17.93 0.39
C ILE A 78 7.07 -19.11 -0.19
N LYS A 79 7.26 -20.29 0.40
CA LYS A 79 6.65 -21.53 -0.07
C LYS A 79 5.35 -21.81 0.68
N ILE A 80 4.34 -21.05 0.35
CA ILE A 80 2.97 -21.26 0.86
C ILE A 80 1.99 -21.13 -0.31
N ASN A 81 0.76 -21.58 -0.13
CA ASN A 81 -0.21 -21.42 -1.20
C ASN A 81 -0.62 -19.95 -1.36
N THR A 82 -1.15 -19.63 -2.54
CA THR A 82 -1.54 -18.26 -2.90
C THR A 82 -2.57 -17.70 -1.93
N ARG A 83 -3.56 -18.50 -1.53
CA ARG A 83 -4.61 -18.06 -0.60
C ARG A 83 -4.01 -17.61 0.74
N HIS A 84 -3.05 -18.36 1.27
CA HIS A 84 -2.38 -18.02 2.53
C HIS A 84 -1.56 -16.72 2.37
N ALA A 85 -0.82 -16.60 1.27
CA ALA A 85 -0.04 -15.40 0.99
C ALA A 85 -0.94 -14.15 0.89
N LEU A 86 -2.07 -14.26 0.19
CA LEU A 86 -3.03 -13.18 0.08
C LEU A 86 -3.63 -12.79 1.43
N LYS A 87 -3.88 -13.77 2.30
CA LYS A 87 -4.39 -13.51 3.65
C LYS A 87 -3.38 -12.70 4.48
N ILE A 88 -2.10 -13.04 4.39
CA ILE A 88 -1.03 -12.30 5.06
C ILE A 88 -0.99 -10.86 4.55
N ARG A 89 -0.97 -10.67 3.23
CA ARG A 89 -0.95 -9.35 2.61
C ARG A 89 -2.15 -8.53 3.05
N GLN A 90 -3.34 -9.08 2.94
CA GLN A 90 -4.60 -8.45 3.31
C GLN A 90 -4.59 -8.00 4.78
N THR A 91 -4.09 -8.85 5.67
CA THR A 91 -4.00 -8.55 7.11
C THR A 91 -3.04 -7.39 7.37
N ILE A 92 -1.88 -7.37 6.73
CA ILE A 92 -0.90 -6.29 6.87
C ILE A 92 -1.49 -4.98 6.36
N ILE A 93 -2.11 -4.98 5.19
CA ILE A 93 -2.70 -3.79 4.58
C ILE A 93 -3.78 -3.20 5.49
N THR A 94 -4.71 -4.04 5.94
CA THR A 94 -5.82 -3.60 6.80
C THR A 94 -5.32 -3.10 8.15
N SER A 95 -4.39 -3.82 8.78
CA SER A 95 -3.81 -3.40 10.06
C SER A 95 -3.06 -2.09 9.95
N THR A 96 -2.32 -1.90 8.86
CA THR A 96 -1.62 -0.64 8.59
C THR A 96 -2.60 0.52 8.45
N ALA A 97 -3.66 0.34 7.67
CA ALA A 97 -4.68 1.36 7.50
C ALA A 97 -5.36 1.73 8.82
N LYS A 98 -5.71 0.72 9.62
CA LYS A 98 -6.33 0.94 10.94
C LYS A 98 -5.44 1.75 11.88
N ALA A 99 -4.15 1.42 11.93
CA ALA A 99 -3.20 2.09 12.79
C ALA A 99 -2.86 3.50 12.30
N PHE A 100 -2.71 3.65 10.99
CA PHE A 100 -2.29 4.90 10.38
C PHE A 100 -3.41 5.93 10.25
N GLN A 101 -4.65 5.48 10.08
CA GLN A 101 -5.84 6.33 9.95
C GLN A 101 -5.69 7.38 8.85
N PRO A 102 -5.57 6.96 7.58
CA PRO A 102 -5.31 7.89 6.50
C PRO A 102 -6.52 8.78 6.20
N ARG A 103 -6.23 10.02 5.80
CA ARG A 103 -7.23 10.94 5.23
C ARG A 103 -7.38 10.74 3.73
N LEU A 104 -6.36 10.19 3.09
CA LEU A 104 -6.35 9.92 1.66
C LEU A 104 -5.74 8.53 1.44
N PHE A 105 -6.44 7.70 0.68
CA PHE A 105 -5.96 6.38 0.28
C PHE A 105 -5.88 6.34 -1.24
N ILE A 106 -4.67 6.28 -1.78
CA ILE A 106 -4.42 6.25 -3.21
C ILE A 106 -4.09 4.82 -3.62
N VAL A 107 -4.87 4.27 -4.54
CA VAL A 107 -4.73 2.90 -5.03
C VAL A 107 -4.23 2.92 -6.47
N ASP A 108 -3.06 2.34 -6.69
CA ASP A 108 -2.47 2.25 -8.02
C ASP A 108 -3.09 1.10 -8.82
N LYS A 109 -3.44 1.38 -10.07
CA LYS A 109 -3.91 0.46 -11.09
C LYS A 109 -5.31 -0.13 -10.84
N ALA A 110 -5.41 -1.21 -10.09
CA ALA A 110 -6.69 -1.89 -9.88
C ALA A 110 -7.41 -1.32 -8.65
N PRO A 111 -8.65 -0.82 -8.79
CA PRO A 111 -9.34 -0.16 -7.67
C PRO A 111 -9.49 -0.99 -6.40
N LEU A 112 -9.55 -2.32 -6.55
CA LEU A 112 -9.69 -3.24 -5.42
C LEU A 112 -8.38 -3.95 -5.05
N GLY A 113 -7.28 -3.57 -5.71
CA GLY A 113 -5.97 -4.16 -5.50
C GLY A 113 -5.81 -5.54 -6.13
N LEU A 114 -4.66 -6.16 -5.89
CA LEU A 114 -4.34 -7.49 -6.37
C LEU A 114 -5.32 -8.49 -5.75
N LYS A 115 -6.04 -9.24 -6.60
CA LYS A 115 -7.01 -10.23 -6.14
C LYS A 115 -8.01 -9.66 -5.12
N ARG A 116 -8.39 -8.41 -5.29
CA ARG A 116 -9.35 -7.70 -4.42
C ARG A 116 -8.90 -7.62 -2.95
N GLU A 117 -7.61 -7.66 -2.70
CA GLU A 117 -7.07 -7.74 -1.34
C GLU A 117 -7.32 -6.51 -0.48
N ILE A 118 -7.66 -5.37 -1.07
CA ILE A 118 -7.96 -4.16 -0.31
C ILE A 118 -9.44 -3.99 0.06
N ILE A 119 -10.32 -4.90 -0.37
CA ILE A 119 -11.75 -4.82 -0.03
C ILE A 119 -11.99 -4.71 1.49
N PRO A 120 -11.38 -5.56 2.35
CA PRO A 120 -11.60 -5.43 3.79
C PRO A 120 -11.17 -4.08 4.34
N THR A 121 -10.09 -3.52 3.81
CA THR A 121 -9.62 -2.18 4.18
C THR A 121 -10.63 -1.11 3.79
N LEU A 122 -11.15 -1.17 2.56
CA LEU A 122 -12.16 -0.22 2.09
C LEU A 122 -13.45 -0.32 2.92
N GLN A 123 -13.88 -1.53 3.25
CA GLN A 123 -15.05 -1.74 4.09
C GLN A 123 -14.85 -1.15 5.49
N TRP A 124 -13.68 -1.35 6.07
CA TRP A 124 -13.35 -0.77 7.37
C TRP A 124 -13.33 0.76 7.32
N LEU A 125 -12.71 1.34 6.30
CA LEU A 125 -12.68 2.79 6.13
C LEU A 125 -14.08 3.37 6.01
N LYS A 126 -14.93 2.77 5.19
CA LYS A 126 -16.32 3.21 5.00
C LYS A 126 -17.11 3.19 6.31
N ARG A 127 -16.90 2.17 7.13
CA ARG A 127 -17.67 1.97 8.37
C ARG A 127 -17.13 2.78 9.53
N CYS A 128 -15.80 2.82 9.70
CA CYS A 128 -15.16 3.36 10.90
C CYS A 128 -14.40 4.66 10.67
N HIS A 129 -14.12 5.02 9.41
CA HIS A 129 -13.34 6.20 9.07
C HIS A 129 -13.86 6.85 7.79
N PRO A 130 -15.14 7.29 7.78
CA PRO A 130 -15.80 7.72 6.54
C PRO A 130 -15.23 9.00 5.92
N ASP A 131 -14.39 9.75 6.66
CA ASP A 131 -13.74 10.96 6.15
C ASP A 131 -12.55 10.67 5.24
N THR A 132 -12.12 9.40 5.13
CA THR A 132 -11.03 9.02 4.24
C THR A 132 -11.50 9.06 2.79
N HIS A 133 -10.80 9.81 1.96
CA HIS A 133 -11.00 9.80 0.51
C HIS A 133 -10.17 8.68 -0.11
N THR A 134 -10.78 7.94 -1.03
CA THR A 134 -10.10 6.87 -1.79
C THR A 134 -10.09 7.24 -3.26
N ILE A 135 -8.90 7.15 -3.86
CA ILE A 135 -8.71 7.42 -5.28
C ILE A 135 -8.17 6.18 -5.97
#